data_bf1a29c486cb6a1eec587a34077452c6
#
_entry.id   bf1a29c486cb6a1eec587a34077452c6
#
_cell.length_a   1.000
_cell.length_b   1.000
_cell.length_c   1.000
_cell.angle_alpha   90.00
_cell.angle_beta   90.00
_cell.angle_gamma   90.00
#
_symmetry.space_group_name_H-M   'P 1'
#
loop_
_entity.id
_entity.type
_entity.pdbx_description
1 polymer ?
#
loop_
_entity_poly.entity_id
_entity_poly.type
_entity_poly.pdbx_seq_one_letter_code
_entity_poly.pdbx_strand_id
1 'polypeptide(L)'
;MKPNEGYAVKDVVVDGKSVGSRTKYTFEEVLANGHTITATFEKEMYAEDNRFEFPVDGNAKTLEAERLEAKNVEDPSDGQWKMEVKEADWASGGKFVNSMNKGDTLTLYYNAPQAGEYTVTLSYRSGSTQNGFKWAEKDGKIEAGEVTAGASSADATHTKEFKLNVKTAGEGCLVFTAFDTKAPQLDKFDIKSPGTPVPPISA
;
A
#
# COMPACT_ATOMS: atom_id res chain seq x y z
N MET A 1 3.48 13.13 -19.99
CA MET A 1 2.88 11.82 -20.33
C MET A 1 1.60 11.71 -19.52
N LYS A 2 0.51 11.27 -20.13
CA LYS A 2 -0.78 11.13 -19.47
C LYS A 2 -1.18 9.65 -19.56
N PRO A 3 -1.22 8.91 -18.47
CA PRO A 3 -1.71 7.53 -18.48
C PRO A 3 -3.22 7.49 -18.80
N ASN A 4 -3.70 6.34 -19.25
CA ASN A 4 -5.13 6.08 -19.35
C ASN A 4 -5.75 6.01 -17.93
N GLU A 5 -7.07 6.18 -17.84
CA GLU A 5 -7.79 6.03 -16.58
C GLU A 5 -7.51 4.64 -15.96
N GLY A 6 -7.24 4.61 -14.66
CA GLY A 6 -6.87 3.39 -13.90
C GLY A 6 -5.42 2.92 -14.10
N TYR A 7 -4.58 3.71 -14.78
CA TYR A 7 -3.16 3.42 -14.93
C TYR A 7 -2.30 4.58 -14.41
N ALA A 8 -1.19 4.24 -13.77
CA ALA A 8 -0.14 5.18 -13.37
C ALA A 8 1.11 4.99 -14.24
N VAL A 9 1.96 6.01 -14.29
CA VAL A 9 3.29 5.88 -14.91
C VAL A 9 4.15 5.00 -14.02
N LYS A 10 4.59 3.85 -14.51
CA LYS A 10 5.48 2.94 -13.79
C LYS A 10 6.93 3.43 -13.85
N ASP A 11 7.41 3.73 -15.03
CA ASP A 11 8.78 4.21 -15.26
C ASP A 11 8.85 5.05 -16.53
N VAL A 12 9.77 6.00 -16.54
CA VAL A 12 10.15 6.80 -17.70
C VAL A 12 11.62 6.56 -17.96
N VAL A 13 11.94 6.20 -19.19
CA VAL A 13 13.31 5.98 -19.66
C VAL A 13 13.66 7.07 -20.67
N VAL A 14 14.70 7.85 -20.39
CA VAL A 14 15.23 8.91 -21.26
C VAL A 14 16.62 8.49 -21.71
N ASP A 15 16.81 8.40 -23.03
CA ASP A 15 18.09 8.00 -23.65
C ASP A 15 18.67 6.71 -23.06
N GLY A 16 17.78 5.73 -22.82
CA GLY A 16 18.12 4.42 -22.26
C GLY A 16 18.32 4.39 -20.73
N LYS A 17 18.16 5.53 -20.01
CA LYS A 17 18.32 5.62 -18.57
C LYS A 17 16.98 5.85 -17.89
N SER A 18 16.63 5.03 -16.88
CA SER A 18 15.46 5.26 -16.04
C SER A 18 15.60 6.55 -15.24
N VAL A 19 14.54 7.35 -15.25
CA VAL A 19 14.40 8.58 -14.47
C VAL A 19 13.24 8.48 -13.47
N GLY A 20 12.71 7.26 -13.29
CA GLY A 20 11.66 6.93 -12.35
C GLY A 20 10.24 7.30 -12.81
N SER A 21 9.27 7.07 -11.94
CA SER A 21 7.87 7.39 -12.20
C SER A 21 7.67 8.92 -12.19
N ARG A 22 7.30 9.49 -13.33
CA ARG A 22 6.96 10.92 -13.45
C ARG A 22 6.07 11.20 -14.66
N THR A 23 5.17 12.14 -14.53
CA THR A 23 4.24 12.53 -15.60
C THR A 23 4.82 13.61 -16.54
N LYS A 24 5.90 14.29 -16.10
CA LYS A 24 6.58 15.34 -16.83
C LYS A 24 8.10 15.14 -16.76
N TYR A 25 8.77 15.32 -17.90
CA TYR A 25 10.22 15.41 -18.01
C TYR A 25 10.61 16.65 -18.80
N THR A 26 11.61 17.38 -18.35
CA THR A 26 12.15 18.57 -19.03
C THR A 26 13.61 18.27 -19.36
N PHE A 27 13.99 18.42 -20.61
CA PHE A 27 15.38 18.41 -21.01
C PHE A 27 15.99 19.80 -20.71
N GLU A 28 17.03 19.84 -19.90
CA GLU A 28 17.64 21.12 -19.49
C GLU A 28 18.49 21.74 -20.60
N GLU A 29 19.17 20.92 -21.39
CA GLU A 29 19.91 21.34 -22.57
C GLU A 29 19.70 20.33 -23.70
N VAL A 30 19.24 20.82 -24.87
CA VAL A 30 19.08 20.01 -26.08
C VAL A 30 20.15 20.42 -27.05
N LEU A 31 21.34 19.81 -26.91
CA LEU A 31 22.51 20.09 -27.76
C LEU A 31 22.63 19.15 -28.95
N ALA A 32 21.84 18.08 -28.98
CA ALA A 32 21.85 17.06 -30.05
C ALA A 32 20.43 16.68 -30.46
N ASN A 33 20.30 16.15 -31.68
CA ASN A 33 19.06 15.53 -32.16
C ASN A 33 19.04 14.03 -31.77
N GLY A 34 17.84 13.45 -31.65
CA GLY A 34 17.67 12.01 -31.45
C GLY A 34 17.48 11.55 -30.02
N HIS A 35 17.13 12.46 -29.10
CA HIS A 35 16.69 12.06 -27.75
C HIS A 35 15.47 11.14 -27.80
N THR A 36 15.50 10.10 -26.98
CA THR A 36 14.39 9.15 -26.85
C THR A 36 13.77 9.27 -25.48
N ILE A 37 12.44 9.20 -25.43
CA ILE A 37 11.69 9.09 -24.18
C ILE A 37 10.64 8.00 -24.34
N THR A 38 10.67 7.03 -23.44
CA THR A 38 9.66 5.98 -23.37
C THR A 38 9.06 5.94 -21.98
N ALA A 39 7.79 5.55 -21.86
CA ALA A 39 7.13 5.37 -20.60
C ALA A 39 6.45 4.00 -20.55
N THR A 40 6.56 3.35 -19.41
CA THR A 40 5.78 2.16 -19.10
C THR A 40 4.70 2.53 -18.08
N PHE A 41 3.58 1.81 -18.15
CA PHE A 41 2.42 2.07 -17.29
C PHE A 41 2.07 0.79 -16.53
N GLU A 42 1.49 0.95 -15.34
CA GLU A 42 0.93 -0.15 -14.56
C GLU A 42 -0.48 0.20 -14.09
N LYS A 43 -1.29 -0.81 -13.76
CA LYS A 43 -2.61 -0.56 -13.16
C LYS A 43 -2.43 0.15 -11.82
N GLU A 44 -3.22 1.19 -11.60
CA GLU A 44 -3.13 2.02 -10.40
C GLU A 44 -3.58 1.25 -9.16
N MET A 45 -4.64 0.44 -9.28
CA MET A 45 -5.16 -0.37 -8.17
C MET A 45 -4.73 -1.84 -8.28
N TYR A 46 -4.52 -2.46 -7.13
CA TYR A 46 -4.37 -3.90 -7.04
C TYR A 46 -5.72 -4.60 -7.16
N ALA A 47 -5.79 -5.64 -7.98
CA ALA A 47 -6.96 -6.44 -8.31
C ALA A 47 -6.57 -7.91 -8.50
N GLU A 48 -7.54 -8.78 -8.80
CA GLU A 48 -7.25 -10.20 -9.06
C GLU A 48 -6.25 -10.43 -10.21
N ASP A 49 -6.27 -9.58 -11.22
CA ASP A 49 -5.38 -9.62 -12.39
C ASP A 49 -4.15 -8.68 -12.26
N ASN A 50 -3.98 -8.03 -11.12
CA ASN A 50 -2.87 -7.13 -10.80
C ASN A 50 -2.56 -7.21 -9.30
N ARG A 51 -1.91 -8.27 -8.86
CA ARG A 51 -1.64 -8.53 -7.44
C ARG A 51 -0.38 -7.83 -6.96
N PHE A 52 -0.40 -7.41 -5.71
CA PHE A 52 0.81 -6.96 -5.04
C PHE A 52 1.69 -8.17 -4.70
N GLU A 53 2.88 -8.20 -5.27
CA GLU A 53 3.88 -9.22 -4.96
C GLU A 53 4.56 -8.90 -3.63
N PHE A 54 4.39 -9.75 -2.63
CA PHE A 54 5.11 -9.64 -1.37
C PHE A 54 6.61 -9.83 -1.60
N PRO A 55 7.47 -9.08 -0.86
CA PRO A 55 8.91 -9.26 -0.95
C PRO A 55 9.36 -10.63 -0.44
N VAL A 56 10.58 -11.02 -0.79
CA VAL A 56 11.22 -12.28 -0.38
C VAL A 56 12.62 -12.02 0.18
N ASP A 57 13.21 -13.01 0.85
CA ASP A 57 14.62 -13.06 1.23
C ASP A 57 15.10 -11.87 2.07
N GLY A 58 14.25 -11.41 3.00
CA GLY A 58 14.57 -10.28 3.88
C GLY A 58 14.45 -8.90 3.23
N ASN A 59 14.03 -8.84 1.96
CA ASN A 59 13.78 -7.58 1.27
C ASN A 59 12.53 -6.88 1.79
N ALA A 60 12.41 -5.59 1.48
CA ALA A 60 11.24 -4.78 1.76
C ALA A 60 10.62 -4.24 0.47
N LYS A 61 9.30 -4.01 0.50
CA LYS A 61 8.54 -3.41 -0.61
C LYS A 61 7.44 -2.54 -0.05
N THR A 62 7.24 -1.38 -0.66
CA THR A 62 6.18 -0.44 -0.29
C THR A 62 4.88 -0.77 -1.00
N LEU A 63 3.80 -0.75 -0.24
CA LEU A 63 2.41 -0.83 -0.67
C LEU A 63 1.74 0.50 -0.32
N GLU A 64 1.42 1.31 -1.31
CA GLU A 64 0.67 2.55 -1.13
C GLU A 64 -0.80 2.25 -0.83
N ALA A 65 -1.36 2.89 0.21
CA ALA A 65 -2.71 2.56 0.69
C ALA A 65 -3.80 2.91 -0.33
N GLU A 66 -3.63 3.96 -1.10
CA GLU A 66 -4.55 4.37 -2.15
C GLU A 66 -4.65 3.39 -3.34
N ARG A 67 -3.75 2.42 -3.41
CA ARG A 67 -3.77 1.36 -4.43
C ARG A 67 -4.61 0.14 -4.03
N LEU A 68 -5.16 0.12 -2.81
CA LEU A 68 -6.07 -0.92 -2.36
C LEU A 68 -7.49 -0.62 -2.83
N GLU A 69 -8.25 -1.68 -3.12
CA GLU A 69 -9.67 -1.53 -3.45
C GLU A 69 -10.46 -1.05 -2.23
N ALA A 70 -11.06 0.13 -2.33
CA ALA A 70 -11.80 0.77 -1.26
C ALA A 70 -13.31 0.49 -1.38
N LYS A 71 -13.93 0.08 -0.27
CA LYS A 71 -15.37 -0.10 -0.18
C LYS A 71 -15.93 0.63 1.05
N ASN A 72 -16.77 1.62 0.81
CA ASN A 72 -17.52 2.31 1.85
C ASN A 72 -18.76 1.50 2.26
N VAL A 73 -19.17 1.61 3.51
CA VAL A 73 -20.49 1.17 3.97
C VAL A 73 -21.55 2.02 3.28
N GLU A 74 -22.63 1.40 2.78
CA GLU A 74 -23.65 2.07 1.93
C GLU A 74 -24.41 3.18 2.65
N ASP A 75 -24.52 3.14 3.97
CA ASP A 75 -25.20 4.14 4.78
C ASP A 75 -24.39 4.45 6.05
N PRO A 76 -23.48 5.42 6.01
CA PRO A 76 -22.91 5.94 7.25
C PRO A 76 -24.01 6.65 8.04
N SER A 77 -24.56 5.98 9.05
CA SER A 77 -25.74 6.36 9.86
C SER A 77 -25.63 7.68 10.63
N ASP A 78 -24.57 8.47 10.44
CA ASP A 78 -24.24 9.61 11.29
C ASP A 78 -23.62 10.82 10.55
N GLY A 79 -23.78 10.91 9.23
CA GLY A 79 -23.21 12.01 8.45
C GLY A 79 -21.68 11.96 8.37
N GLN A 80 -21.08 10.81 8.61
CA GLN A 80 -19.63 10.63 8.49
C GLN A 80 -19.16 10.85 7.05
N TRP A 81 -17.95 11.36 6.93
CA TRP A 81 -17.31 11.59 5.63
C TRP A 81 -17.00 10.24 4.98
N LYS A 82 -17.29 10.12 3.69
CA LYS A 82 -16.93 8.91 2.94
C LYS A 82 -15.42 8.72 2.91
N MET A 83 -14.97 7.48 2.95
CA MET A 83 -13.59 7.14 2.66
C MET A 83 -13.25 7.55 1.24
N GLU A 84 -12.16 8.25 1.08
CA GLU A 84 -11.68 8.78 -0.20
C GLU A 84 -10.17 8.86 -0.24
N VAL A 85 -9.60 8.85 -1.44
CA VAL A 85 -8.19 9.17 -1.66
C VAL A 85 -8.05 10.68 -1.75
N LYS A 86 -7.13 11.24 -0.96
CA LYS A 86 -6.77 12.67 -0.96
C LYS A 86 -5.31 12.88 -1.32
N GLU A 87 -5.02 14.05 -1.87
CA GLU A 87 -3.65 14.51 -2.11
C GLU A 87 -3.11 15.28 -0.91
N ALA A 88 -1.84 15.04 -0.57
CA ALA A 88 -1.12 15.76 0.45
C ALA A 88 0.40 15.64 0.31
N ASP A 89 1.12 16.71 0.58
CA ASP A 89 2.60 16.76 0.48
C ASP A 89 3.30 15.84 1.51
N TRP A 90 2.62 15.47 2.59
CA TRP A 90 3.18 14.59 3.62
C TRP A 90 3.12 13.11 3.25
N ALA A 91 2.28 12.75 2.30
CA ALA A 91 2.03 11.35 1.91
C ALA A 91 3.04 10.88 0.85
N SER A 92 3.42 9.62 0.95
CA SER A 92 4.20 8.91 -0.08
C SER A 92 3.44 8.94 -1.40
N GLY A 93 4.12 9.15 -2.51
CA GLY A 93 3.42 9.31 -3.79
C GLY A 93 2.47 10.52 -3.88
N GLY A 94 2.34 11.32 -2.81
CA GLY A 94 1.47 12.51 -2.74
C GLY A 94 0.00 12.20 -2.45
N LYS A 95 -0.37 10.96 -2.11
CA LYS A 95 -1.75 10.52 -1.88
C LYS A 95 -1.88 9.69 -0.60
N PHE A 96 -3.06 9.69 0.00
CA PHE A 96 -3.39 8.89 1.18
C PHE A 96 -4.89 8.53 1.22
N VAL A 97 -5.24 7.49 1.96
CA VAL A 97 -6.64 7.13 2.22
C VAL A 97 -7.13 7.88 3.46
N ASN A 98 -8.21 8.65 3.29
CA ASN A 98 -8.85 9.44 4.34
C ASN A 98 -10.23 8.90 4.70
N SER A 99 -10.66 9.15 5.94
CA SER A 99 -12.04 8.91 6.43
C SER A 99 -12.52 7.46 6.32
N MET A 100 -11.64 6.49 6.59
CA MET A 100 -12.06 5.09 6.72
C MET A 100 -12.81 4.90 8.03
N ASN A 101 -14.14 4.81 7.95
CA ASN A 101 -15.05 4.74 9.09
C ASN A 101 -15.38 3.28 9.45
N LYS A 102 -16.10 3.09 10.56
CA LYS A 102 -16.57 1.77 11.00
C LYS A 102 -17.22 0.98 9.86
N GLY A 103 -16.70 -0.20 9.59
CA GLY A 103 -17.20 -1.12 8.57
C GLY A 103 -16.66 -0.88 7.16
N ASP A 104 -16.05 0.27 6.90
CA ASP A 104 -15.34 0.50 5.64
C ASP A 104 -14.18 -0.47 5.52
N THR A 105 -13.89 -0.87 4.28
CA THR A 105 -12.83 -1.85 4.01
C THR A 105 -11.88 -1.38 2.91
N LEU A 106 -10.62 -1.78 3.08
CA LEU A 106 -9.60 -1.77 2.03
C LEU A 106 -9.20 -3.21 1.73
N THR A 107 -9.23 -3.58 0.47
CA THR A 107 -8.92 -4.93 0.02
C THR A 107 -7.58 -4.94 -0.71
N LEU A 108 -6.67 -5.80 -0.27
CA LEU A 108 -5.41 -6.09 -0.91
C LEU A 108 -5.47 -7.45 -1.61
N TYR A 109 -5.43 -7.45 -2.94
CA TYR A 109 -5.13 -8.64 -3.72
C TYR A 109 -3.61 -8.83 -3.76
N TYR A 110 -3.12 -9.96 -3.28
CA TYR A 110 -1.69 -10.19 -3.12
C TYR A 110 -1.26 -11.56 -3.67
N ASN A 111 0.04 -11.70 -3.90
CA ASN A 111 0.74 -12.97 -3.99
C ASN A 111 1.88 -12.96 -2.97
N ALA A 112 1.88 -13.90 -2.02
CA ALA A 112 2.95 -14.09 -1.05
C ALA A 112 3.77 -15.32 -1.43
N PRO A 113 4.96 -15.17 -2.03
CA PRO A 113 5.72 -16.29 -2.57
C PRO A 113 6.33 -17.20 -1.49
N GLN A 114 6.37 -16.75 -0.23
CA GLN A 114 6.84 -17.55 0.89
C GLN A 114 5.96 -17.39 2.13
N ALA A 115 5.84 -18.45 2.93
CA ALA A 115 5.24 -18.41 4.25
C ALA A 115 6.21 -17.79 5.27
N GLY A 116 5.68 -17.29 6.38
CA GLY A 116 6.47 -16.73 7.48
C GLY A 116 5.92 -15.42 8.00
N GLU A 117 6.63 -14.84 8.96
CA GLU A 117 6.25 -13.58 9.61
C GLU A 117 6.82 -12.38 8.84
N TYR A 118 5.96 -11.64 8.18
CA TYR A 118 6.28 -10.37 7.53
C TYR A 118 6.15 -9.23 8.53
N THR A 119 7.15 -8.36 8.59
CA THR A 119 7.09 -7.12 9.37
C THR A 119 6.50 -6.02 8.52
N VAL A 120 5.46 -5.36 9.02
CA VAL A 120 4.81 -4.26 8.33
C VAL A 120 5.00 -2.98 9.13
N THR A 121 5.56 -1.95 8.50
CA THR A 121 5.63 -0.60 9.06
C THR A 121 4.60 0.26 8.34
N LEU A 122 3.52 0.59 9.04
CA LEU A 122 2.49 1.52 8.57
C LEU A 122 2.96 2.95 8.78
N SER A 123 2.85 3.80 7.75
CA SER A 123 2.94 5.27 7.85
C SER A 123 1.53 5.86 7.84
N TYR A 124 1.24 6.77 8.79
CA TYR A 124 -0.12 7.28 8.97
C TYR A 124 -0.17 8.62 9.70
N ARG A 125 -1.34 9.27 9.66
CA ARG A 125 -1.73 10.36 10.56
C ARG A 125 -3.02 10.01 11.30
N SER A 126 -3.19 10.49 12.52
CA SER A 126 -4.38 10.19 13.32
C SER A 126 -4.68 11.33 14.30
N GLY A 127 -5.95 11.71 14.41
CA GLY A 127 -6.45 12.65 15.43
C GLY A 127 -7.08 11.97 16.65
N SER A 128 -6.93 10.66 16.81
CA SER A 128 -7.42 9.91 17.97
C SER A 128 -6.50 8.75 18.31
N THR A 129 -6.23 8.55 19.60
CA THR A 129 -5.43 7.43 20.11
C THR A 129 -6.13 6.08 19.99
N GLN A 130 -7.45 6.07 19.73
CA GLN A 130 -8.28 4.87 19.62
C GLN A 130 -8.42 4.35 18.17
N ASN A 131 -7.91 5.09 17.19
CA ASN A 131 -8.01 4.67 15.79
C ASN A 131 -7.20 3.40 15.51
N GLY A 132 -7.72 2.59 14.58
CA GLY A 132 -7.08 1.35 14.19
C GLY A 132 -7.91 0.56 13.19
N PHE A 133 -7.42 -0.61 12.85
CA PHE A 133 -8.09 -1.54 11.96
C PHE A 133 -7.72 -2.99 12.28
N LYS A 134 -8.57 -3.89 11.87
CA LYS A 134 -8.34 -5.33 11.88
C LYS A 134 -8.19 -5.83 10.45
N TRP A 135 -7.57 -6.99 10.30
CA TRP A 135 -7.48 -7.66 9.01
C TRP A 135 -7.90 -9.13 9.12
N ALA A 136 -8.47 -9.62 8.02
CA ALA A 136 -8.76 -11.02 7.82
C ALA A 136 -8.49 -11.39 6.36
N GLU A 137 -7.91 -12.56 6.15
CA GLU A 137 -7.70 -13.13 4.83
C GLU A 137 -8.81 -14.15 4.53
N LYS A 138 -9.33 -14.13 3.30
CA LYS A 138 -10.52 -14.86 2.90
C LYS A 138 -10.41 -16.38 3.10
N ASP A 139 -9.24 -16.96 2.80
CA ASP A 139 -8.99 -18.39 2.86
C ASP A 139 -8.14 -18.81 4.08
N GLY A 140 -7.86 -17.88 4.98
CA GLY A 140 -7.06 -18.09 6.20
C GLY A 140 -5.57 -18.30 5.96
N LYS A 141 -5.05 -17.95 4.77
CA LYS A 141 -3.62 -18.05 4.43
C LYS A 141 -2.77 -17.04 5.22
N ILE A 142 -3.35 -15.90 5.61
CA ILE A 142 -2.75 -14.95 6.54
C ILE A 142 -3.57 -14.98 7.82
N GLU A 143 -2.90 -15.05 8.96
CA GLU A 143 -3.54 -15.02 10.27
C GLU A 143 -4.26 -13.69 10.47
N ALA A 144 -5.52 -13.76 10.93
CA ALA A 144 -6.27 -12.57 11.28
C ALA A 144 -5.63 -11.83 12.45
N GLY A 145 -5.72 -10.51 12.45
CA GLY A 145 -5.15 -9.69 13.49
C GLY A 145 -5.72 -8.27 13.50
N GLU A 146 -5.18 -7.46 14.39
CA GLU A 146 -5.58 -6.06 14.52
C GLU A 146 -4.43 -5.17 14.97
N VAL A 147 -4.52 -3.88 14.71
CA VAL A 147 -3.56 -2.89 15.17
C VAL A 147 -4.23 -1.59 15.55
N THR A 148 -3.89 -1.08 16.73
CA THR A 148 -4.18 0.30 17.12
C THR A 148 -3.04 1.18 16.59
N ALA A 149 -3.40 2.11 15.72
CA ALA A 149 -2.52 3.08 15.08
C ALA A 149 -3.09 4.47 15.31
N GLY A 150 -3.14 4.88 16.58
CA GLY A 150 -3.67 6.14 17.02
C GLY A 150 -2.60 7.15 17.40
N ALA A 151 -2.96 8.42 17.39
CA ALA A 151 -2.16 9.53 17.89
C ALA A 151 -3.09 10.64 18.40
N SER A 152 -2.55 11.54 19.22
CA SER A 152 -3.30 12.66 19.79
C SER A 152 -3.53 13.83 18.81
N SER A 153 -2.77 13.86 17.71
CA SER A 153 -2.89 14.89 16.67
C SER A 153 -2.57 14.34 15.29
N ALA A 154 -3.31 14.80 14.29
CA ALA A 154 -3.09 14.48 12.88
C ALA A 154 -2.04 15.37 12.19
N ASP A 155 -1.36 16.27 12.93
CA ASP A 155 -0.43 17.24 12.34
C ASP A 155 0.94 16.63 12.00
N ALA A 156 1.25 15.46 12.57
CA ALA A 156 2.50 14.75 12.32
C ALA A 156 2.25 13.37 11.72
N THR A 157 3.17 12.92 10.88
CA THR A 157 3.22 11.55 10.38
C THR A 157 3.83 10.65 11.43
N HIS A 158 3.17 9.54 11.71
CA HIS A 158 3.56 8.52 12.66
C HIS A 158 3.84 7.21 11.94
N THR A 159 4.55 6.32 12.62
CA THR A 159 4.73 4.94 12.16
C THR A 159 4.27 3.94 13.22
N LYS A 160 3.75 2.80 12.77
CA LYS A 160 3.38 1.68 13.62
C LYS A 160 3.82 0.37 13.00
N GLU A 161 4.56 -0.42 13.74
CA GLU A 161 4.94 -1.77 13.32
C GLU A 161 3.90 -2.79 13.79
N PHE A 162 3.58 -3.74 12.92
CA PHE A 162 2.81 -4.95 13.23
C PHE A 162 3.27 -6.11 12.35
N LYS A 163 2.74 -7.32 12.61
CA LYS A 163 3.13 -8.54 11.92
C LYS A 163 1.98 -9.12 11.10
N LEU A 164 2.30 -9.57 9.88
CA LEU A 164 1.42 -10.42 9.09
C LEU A 164 2.02 -11.83 9.07
N ASN A 165 1.35 -12.77 9.70
CA ASN A 165 1.78 -14.18 9.69
C ASN A 165 1.17 -14.90 8.50
N VAL A 166 1.96 -15.09 7.44
CA VAL A 166 1.58 -15.85 6.24
C VAL A 166 1.77 -17.33 6.55
N LYS A 167 0.67 -18.04 6.79
CA LYS A 167 0.66 -19.50 7.07
C LYS A 167 0.91 -20.34 5.82
N THR A 168 0.41 -19.87 4.68
CA THR A 168 0.49 -20.57 3.40
C THR A 168 0.84 -19.59 2.29
N ALA A 169 1.91 -19.88 1.55
CA ALA A 169 2.30 -19.11 0.38
C ALA A 169 1.26 -19.17 -0.74
N GLY A 170 1.26 -18.19 -1.61
CA GLY A 170 0.40 -18.10 -2.79
C GLY A 170 -0.46 -16.86 -2.82
N GLU A 171 -1.35 -16.84 -3.79
CA GLU A 171 -2.28 -15.73 -4.02
C GLU A 171 -3.40 -15.71 -2.99
N GLY A 172 -3.87 -14.50 -2.65
CA GLY A 172 -4.96 -14.32 -1.70
C GLY A 172 -5.59 -12.93 -1.76
N CYS A 173 -6.50 -12.71 -0.81
CA CYS A 173 -7.27 -11.49 -0.66
C CYS A 173 -7.33 -11.12 0.83
N LEU A 174 -6.60 -10.07 1.23
CA LEU A 174 -6.54 -9.57 2.60
C LEU A 174 -7.43 -8.34 2.73
N VAL A 175 -8.39 -8.37 3.64
CA VAL A 175 -9.35 -7.29 3.88
C VAL A 175 -9.01 -6.59 5.19
N PHE A 176 -8.72 -5.31 5.12
CA PHE A 176 -8.59 -4.42 6.27
C PHE A 176 -9.93 -3.76 6.56
N THR A 177 -10.38 -3.78 7.81
CA THR A 177 -11.65 -3.19 8.25
C THR A 177 -11.38 -2.21 9.39
N ALA A 178 -11.87 -0.98 9.30
CA ALA A 178 -11.73 0.01 10.36
C ALA A 178 -12.38 -0.42 11.67
N PHE A 179 -11.81 0.03 12.79
CA PHE A 179 -12.42 -0.11 14.11
C PHE A 179 -13.74 0.68 14.21
N ASP A 180 -14.47 0.45 15.30
CA ASP A 180 -15.71 1.16 15.61
C ASP A 180 -15.49 2.67 15.77
N THR A 181 -14.30 3.10 16.12
CA THR A 181 -13.89 4.50 16.16
C THR A 181 -13.60 5.05 14.76
N LYS A 182 -12.54 4.61 14.14
CA LYS A 182 -12.08 4.88 12.76
C LYS A 182 -10.76 4.14 12.52
N ALA A 183 -10.36 4.00 11.25
CA ALA A 183 -8.94 3.84 10.93
C ALA A 183 -8.23 5.21 10.92
N PRO A 184 -6.90 5.25 11.08
CA PRO A 184 -6.13 6.46 10.81
C PRO A 184 -6.17 6.85 9.33
N GLN A 185 -5.65 8.01 9.00
CA GLN A 185 -5.31 8.38 7.62
C GLN A 185 -4.13 7.52 7.18
N LEU A 186 -4.35 6.65 6.19
CA LEU A 186 -3.37 5.65 5.77
C LEU A 186 -2.56 6.16 4.58
N ASP A 187 -1.25 6.20 4.74
CA ASP A 187 -0.30 6.57 3.68
C ASP A 187 0.20 5.29 2.98
N LYS A 188 1.04 4.51 3.66
CA LYS A 188 1.67 3.33 3.07
C LYS A 188 1.97 2.26 4.10
N PHE A 189 2.21 1.05 3.58
CA PHE A 189 2.70 -0.10 4.32
C PHE A 189 4.05 -0.52 3.73
N ASP A 190 5.15 -0.34 4.46
CA ASP A 190 6.44 -0.89 4.11
C ASP A 190 6.51 -2.32 4.63
N ILE A 191 6.40 -3.31 3.74
CA ILE A 191 6.33 -4.73 4.06
C ILE A 191 7.70 -5.33 3.87
N LYS A 192 8.26 -5.91 4.95
CA LYS A 192 9.55 -6.63 4.93
C LYS A 192 9.29 -8.12 5.09
N SER A 193 9.83 -8.92 4.18
CA SER A 193 9.71 -10.38 4.22
C SER A 193 10.52 -11.00 5.37
N PRO A 194 10.17 -12.21 5.82
CA PRO A 194 11.06 -13.03 6.62
C PRO A 194 12.37 -13.28 5.85
N GLY A 195 13.46 -13.49 6.57
CA GLY A 195 14.74 -13.90 5.96
C GLY A 195 14.59 -15.28 5.28
N THR A 196 15.58 -15.61 4.46
CA THR A 196 15.68 -16.95 3.87
C THR A 196 15.73 -17.98 5.00
N PRO A 197 14.89 -19.04 4.98
CA PRO A 197 14.99 -20.11 5.97
C PRO A 197 16.41 -20.71 5.93
N VAL A 198 17.10 -20.71 7.08
CA VAL A 198 18.39 -21.39 7.20
C VAL A 198 18.09 -22.89 7.12
N PRO A 199 18.63 -23.64 6.13
CA PRO A 199 18.45 -25.07 6.09
C PRO A 199 18.94 -25.69 7.39
N PRO A 200 18.29 -26.74 7.94
CA PRO A 200 18.80 -27.44 9.09
C PRO A 200 20.20 -27.97 8.77
N ILE A 201 21.16 -27.71 9.66
CA ILE A 201 22.51 -28.25 9.55
C ILE A 201 22.35 -29.77 9.62
N SER A 202 22.55 -30.46 8.48
CA SER A 202 22.61 -31.93 8.47
C SER A 202 23.79 -32.38 9.33
N ALA A 203 23.49 -33.08 10.43
CA ALA A 203 24.47 -33.69 11.32
C ALA A 203 25.13 -34.91 10.66
#